data_23b2836c2084811dcd446132e25b538f
#
_entry.id   23b2836c2084811dcd446132e25b538f
#
_cell.length_a   1.000
_cell.length_b   1.000
_cell.length_c   1.000
_cell.angle_alpha   90.00
_cell.angle_beta   90.00
_cell.angle_gamma   90.00
#
_symmetry.space_group_name_H-M   'P 1'
#
loop_
_entity.id
_entity.type
_entity.pdbx_description
1 polymer ?
#
loop_
_entity_poly.entity_id
_entity_poly.type
_entity_poly.pdbx_seq_one_letter_code
_entity_poly.pdbx_strand_id
1 'polypeptide(L)'
;IIFRYMQSDMYNLYPSIGAVNAERGNKNFEILPSSIPNTFGSCAMKISGNKAEPPQASRGVIARTYKYMAYAYPDYFRMSPRQARLMDAWDKSYPVQKWECERAKKIQALQGNENPFVSTHCKR
;
A
#
# COMPACT_ATOMS: atom_id res chain seq x y z
N ILE A 1 -18.90 -0.53 -12.38
CA ILE A 1 -18.52 -1.97 -12.25
C ILE A 1 -17.04 -2.11 -11.92
N ILE A 2 -16.15 -1.46 -12.68
CA ILE A 2 -14.70 -1.54 -12.40
C ILE A 2 -14.35 -1.00 -11.03
N PHE A 3 -14.99 0.09 -10.60
CA PHE A 3 -14.77 0.64 -9.26
C PHE A 3 -15.09 -0.37 -8.16
N ARG A 4 -16.15 -1.18 -8.35
CA ARG A 4 -16.50 -2.23 -7.39
C ARG A 4 -15.47 -3.37 -7.38
N TYR A 5 -14.92 -3.74 -8.54
CA TYR A 5 -13.83 -4.71 -8.60
C TYR A 5 -12.60 -4.20 -7.86
N MET A 6 -12.26 -2.94 -8.02
CA MET A 6 -11.14 -2.33 -7.30
C MET A 6 -11.36 -2.36 -5.79
N GLN A 7 -12.57 -2.04 -5.32
CA GLN A 7 -12.91 -2.05 -3.91
C GLN A 7 -12.89 -3.44 -3.30
N SER A 8 -13.24 -4.48 -4.07
CA SER A 8 -13.30 -5.86 -3.59
C SER A 8 -12.06 -6.68 -3.90
N ASP A 9 -11.09 -6.11 -4.61
CA ASP A 9 -9.84 -6.80 -4.90
C ASP A 9 -9.07 -7.07 -3.61
N MET A 10 -8.84 -8.35 -3.32
CA MET A 10 -8.23 -8.77 -2.05
C MET A 10 -6.79 -8.25 -1.89
N TYR A 11 -6.07 -8.02 -2.99
CA TYR A 11 -4.74 -7.42 -2.90
C TYR A 11 -4.77 -5.98 -2.41
N ASN A 12 -5.92 -5.31 -2.50
CA ASN A 12 -6.14 -3.94 -2.05
C ASN A 12 -6.74 -3.85 -0.64
N LEU A 13 -7.05 -4.99 0.00
CA LEU A 13 -7.72 -5.02 1.29
C LEU A 13 -6.75 -5.40 2.41
N TYR A 14 -6.65 -4.53 3.42
CA TYR A 14 -5.81 -4.75 4.60
C TYR A 14 -6.59 -4.36 5.86
N PRO A 15 -6.46 -5.14 6.94
CA PRO A 15 -7.04 -4.71 8.21
C PRO A 15 -6.33 -3.47 8.72
N SER A 16 -7.09 -2.55 9.31
CA SER A 16 -6.56 -1.31 9.85
C SER A 16 -7.36 -0.91 11.08
N ILE A 17 -6.71 -0.18 12.00
CA ILE A 17 -7.41 0.42 13.13
C ILE A 17 -8.34 1.51 12.58
N GLY A 18 -9.62 1.46 12.96
CA GLY A 18 -10.65 2.34 12.39
C GLY A 18 -10.34 3.82 12.52
N ALA A 19 -9.84 4.26 13.67
CA ALA A 19 -9.50 5.68 13.89
C ALA A 19 -8.37 6.14 12.95
N VAL A 20 -7.34 5.32 12.76
CA VAL A 20 -6.22 5.62 11.84
C VAL A 20 -6.72 5.64 10.40
N ASN A 21 -7.52 4.66 10.01
CA ASN A 21 -8.06 4.57 8.67
C ASN A 21 -8.97 5.76 8.33
N ALA A 22 -9.83 6.16 9.27
CA ALA A 22 -10.72 7.30 9.10
C ALA A 22 -9.94 8.62 8.95
N GLU A 23 -8.91 8.81 9.77
CA GLU A 23 -8.10 10.04 9.73
C GLU A 23 -7.24 10.09 8.47
N ARG A 24 -6.71 8.96 8.01
CA ARG A 24 -5.98 8.91 6.74
C ARG A 24 -6.91 9.26 5.58
N GLY A 25 -8.14 8.73 5.55
CA GLY A 25 -9.10 8.97 4.48
C GLY A 25 -8.50 8.67 3.10
N ASN A 26 -8.50 9.67 2.22
CA ASN A 26 -7.91 9.58 0.88
C ASN A 26 -6.62 10.42 0.74
N LYS A 27 -5.98 10.75 1.85
CA LYS A 27 -4.73 11.53 1.81
C LYS A 27 -3.63 10.75 1.12
N ASN A 28 -2.81 11.46 0.33
CA ASN A 28 -1.67 10.86 -0.34
C ASN A 28 -0.59 10.47 0.67
N PHE A 29 0.07 9.34 0.42
CA PHE A 29 1.22 8.94 1.22
C PHE A 29 2.45 9.76 0.83
N GLU A 30 3.22 10.16 1.83
CA GLU A 30 4.39 11.01 1.66
C GLU A 30 5.33 10.82 2.85
N ILE A 31 6.61 11.23 2.68
CA ILE A 31 7.51 11.40 3.83
C ILE A 31 7.34 12.82 4.34
N LEU A 32 7.07 12.96 5.63
CA LEU A 32 6.86 14.25 6.28
C LEU A 32 8.12 14.70 7.02
N PRO A 33 8.29 16.01 7.25
CA PRO A 33 9.41 16.51 8.06
C PRO A 33 9.43 15.86 9.45
N SER A 34 10.63 15.63 9.96
CA SER A 34 10.80 14.99 11.28
C SER A 34 10.21 15.81 12.43
N SER A 35 10.02 17.11 12.22
CA SER A 35 9.36 18.00 13.20
C SER A 35 7.88 17.71 13.39
N ILE A 36 7.24 17.02 12.43
CA ILE A 36 5.82 16.65 12.56
C ILE A 36 5.71 15.47 13.53
N PRO A 37 4.92 15.60 14.61
CA PRO A 37 4.78 14.51 15.57
C PRO A 37 3.88 13.38 15.05
N ASN A 38 3.98 12.21 15.67
CA ASN A 38 3.05 11.11 15.42
C ASN A 38 1.64 11.54 15.83
N THR A 39 0.67 11.30 14.94
CA THR A 39 -0.72 11.72 15.16
C THR A 39 -1.41 10.88 16.24
N PHE A 40 -1.01 9.63 16.39
CA PHE A 40 -1.65 8.65 17.27
C PHE A 40 -0.68 8.13 18.36
N GLY A 41 -0.04 9.03 19.10
CA GLY A 41 0.81 8.67 20.23
C GLY A 41 2.04 7.86 19.80
N SER A 42 2.18 6.63 20.26
CA SER A 42 3.32 5.77 19.95
C SER A 42 3.24 5.12 18.55
N CYS A 43 2.10 5.19 17.89
CA CYS A 43 1.96 4.71 16.51
C CYS A 43 2.71 5.67 15.57
N ALA A 44 3.60 5.13 14.73
CA ALA A 44 4.44 5.92 13.86
C ALA A 44 3.72 6.43 12.59
N MET A 45 2.43 6.69 12.70
CA MET A 45 1.61 7.27 11.65
C MET A 45 1.54 8.79 11.83
N LYS A 46 1.88 9.53 10.78
CA LYS A 46 1.84 11.00 10.80
C LYS A 46 0.88 11.51 9.74
N ILE A 47 0.04 12.48 10.10
CA ILE A 47 -0.89 13.12 9.17
C ILE A 47 -0.71 14.62 9.28
N SER A 48 -0.52 15.27 8.13
CA SER A 48 -0.38 16.72 8.04
C SER A 48 -0.95 17.22 6.72
N GLY A 49 -1.93 18.11 6.77
CA GLY A 49 -2.61 18.59 5.56
C GLY A 49 -3.25 17.45 4.78
N ASN A 50 -2.92 17.35 3.49
CA ASN A 50 -3.42 16.30 2.61
C ASN A 50 -2.47 15.10 2.51
N LYS A 51 -1.52 14.97 3.43
CA LYS A 51 -0.46 13.95 3.36
C LYS A 51 -0.47 13.08 4.60
N ALA A 52 -0.12 11.81 4.41
CA ALA A 52 0.01 10.84 5.47
C ALA A 52 1.34 10.11 5.31
N GLU A 53 2.12 10.02 6.39
CA GLU A 53 3.34 9.23 6.41
C GLU A 53 3.07 7.95 7.21
N PRO A 54 3.10 6.77 6.55
CA PRO A 54 2.85 5.51 7.25
C PRO A 54 4.09 5.04 8.01
N PRO A 55 3.91 4.14 8.99
CA PRO A 55 5.04 3.48 9.65
C PRO A 55 5.91 2.75 8.63
N GLN A 56 7.21 2.64 8.93
CA GLN A 56 8.17 1.98 8.04
C GLN A 56 7.74 0.55 7.70
N ALA A 57 7.20 -0.19 8.65
CA ALA A 57 6.76 -1.57 8.43
C ALA A 57 5.66 -1.70 7.36
N SER A 58 4.95 -0.64 7.06
CA SER A 58 3.85 -0.64 6.09
C SER A 58 4.24 -0.11 4.71
N ARG A 59 5.39 0.56 4.59
CA ARG A 59 5.74 1.30 3.37
C ARG A 59 5.92 0.40 2.15
N GLY A 60 6.62 -0.73 2.31
CA GLY A 60 6.82 -1.67 1.22
C GLY A 60 5.50 -2.29 0.75
N VAL A 61 4.66 -2.67 1.69
CA VAL A 61 3.33 -3.24 1.41
C VAL A 61 2.46 -2.24 0.65
N ILE A 62 2.44 -0.98 1.10
CA ILE A 62 1.70 0.11 0.45
C ILE A 62 2.21 0.30 -0.98
N ALA A 63 3.53 0.33 -1.17
CA ALA A 63 4.12 0.51 -2.48
C ALA A 63 3.72 -0.59 -3.44
N ARG A 64 3.79 -1.84 -3.02
CA ARG A 64 3.42 -2.98 -3.85
C ARG A 64 1.92 -3.02 -4.15
N THR A 65 1.10 -2.56 -3.21
CA THR A 65 -0.35 -2.42 -3.43
C THR A 65 -0.64 -1.35 -4.49
N TYR A 66 -0.02 -0.19 -4.40
CA TYR A 66 -0.19 0.89 -5.37
C TYR A 66 0.26 0.47 -6.77
N LYS A 67 1.42 -0.19 -6.86
CA LYS A 67 1.91 -0.71 -8.13
C LYS A 67 0.97 -1.76 -8.72
N TYR A 68 0.44 -2.64 -7.88
CA TYR A 68 -0.54 -3.63 -8.30
C TYR A 68 -1.80 -2.95 -8.85
N MET A 69 -2.34 -1.97 -8.15
CA MET A 69 -3.54 -1.28 -8.60
C MET A 69 -3.33 -0.57 -9.95
N ALA A 70 -2.17 0.05 -10.15
CA ALA A 70 -1.82 0.68 -11.42
C ALA A 70 -1.65 -0.36 -12.54
N TYR A 71 -1.14 -1.54 -12.22
CA TYR A 71 -0.96 -2.65 -13.16
C TYR A 71 -2.29 -3.30 -13.53
N ALA A 72 -3.13 -3.58 -12.54
CA ALA A 72 -4.39 -4.29 -12.73
C ALA A 72 -5.50 -3.40 -13.32
N TYR A 73 -5.46 -2.11 -13.01
CA TYR A 73 -6.50 -1.16 -13.42
C TYR A 73 -5.91 0.10 -14.06
N PRO A 74 -5.15 -0.04 -15.16
CA PRO A 74 -4.36 1.08 -15.72
C PRO A 74 -5.19 2.25 -16.22
N ASP A 75 -6.45 2.01 -16.59
CA ASP A 75 -7.34 3.07 -17.08
C ASP A 75 -8.08 3.80 -15.95
N TYR A 76 -8.04 3.27 -14.74
CA TYR A 76 -8.81 3.78 -13.60
C TYR A 76 -7.95 4.21 -12.42
N PHE A 77 -6.74 3.69 -12.32
CA PHE A 77 -5.82 4.01 -11.23
C PHE A 77 -4.46 4.40 -11.79
N ARG A 78 -4.07 5.65 -11.56
CA ARG A 78 -2.79 6.19 -12.04
C ARG A 78 -2.09 6.93 -10.91
N MET A 79 -0.79 6.74 -10.81
CA MET A 79 0.04 7.51 -9.91
C MET A 79 0.63 8.72 -10.65
N SER A 80 0.75 9.86 -9.95
CA SER A 80 1.55 10.95 -10.46
C SER A 80 3.01 10.51 -10.57
N PRO A 81 3.86 11.18 -11.38
CA PRO A 81 5.28 10.84 -11.45
C PRO A 81 5.98 10.86 -10.09
N ARG A 82 5.62 11.82 -9.23
CA ARG A 82 6.16 11.92 -7.88
C ARG A 82 5.75 10.73 -7.02
N GLN A 83 4.47 10.35 -7.07
CA GLN A 83 3.95 9.21 -6.33
C GLN A 83 4.60 7.91 -6.81
N ALA A 84 4.74 7.74 -8.11
CA ALA A 84 5.37 6.55 -8.69
C ALA A 84 6.82 6.41 -8.22
N ARG A 85 7.58 7.52 -8.18
CA ARG A 85 8.96 7.51 -7.68
C ARG A 85 9.03 7.12 -6.21
N LEU A 86 8.12 7.65 -5.40
CA LEU A 86 8.07 7.31 -3.97
C LEU A 86 7.76 5.83 -3.75
N MET A 87 6.79 5.30 -4.49
CA MET A 87 6.42 3.88 -4.39
C MET A 87 7.55 2.97 -4.87
N ASP A 88 8.28 3.35 -5.92
CA ASP A 88 9.47 2.61 -6.36
C ASP A 88 10.55 2.59 -5.27
N ALA A 89 10.80 3.73 -4.64
CA ALA A 89 11.78 3.82 -3.58
C ALA A 89 11.41 2.94 -2.38
N TRP A 90 10.15 2.98 -1.98
CA TRP A 90 9.66 2.17 -0.87
C TRP A 90 9.69 0.67 -1.17
N ASP A 91 9.34 0.29 -2.40
CA ASP A 91 9.38 -1.11 -2.82
C ASP A 91 10.80 -1.68 -2.71
N LYS A 92 11.80 -0.89 -3.13
CA LYS A 92 13.22 -1.28 -3.06
C LYS A 92 13.77 -1.28 -1.63
N SER A 93 13.38 -0.27 -0.85
CA SER A 93 13.92 -0.07 0.50
C SER A 93 13.31 -1.03 1.53
N TYR A 94 12.11 -1.52 1.28
CA TYR A 94 11.37 -2.41 2.19
C TYR A 94 10.99 -3.69 1.47
N PRO A 95 11.91 -4.68 1.38
CA PRO A 95 11.69 -5.88 0.59
C PRO A 95 10.50 -6.71 1.03
N VAL A 96 10.01 -7.53 0.12
CA VAL A 96 8.88 -8.44 0.36
C VAL A 96 9.21 -9.37 1.52
N GLN A 97 8.29 -9.46 2.49
CA GLN A 97 8.43 -10.31 3.66
C GLN A 97 7.67 -11.64 3.46
N LYS A 98 8.03 -12.62 4.27
CA LYS A 98 7.42 -13.96 4.19
C LYS A 98 5.89 -13.91 4.29
N TRP A 99 5.35 -13.11 5.20
CA TRP A 99 3.89 -13.02 5.39
C TRP A 99 3.18 -12.44 4.14
N GLU A 100 3.83 -11.55 3.39
CA GLU A 100 3.26 -11.03 2.14
C GLU A 100 3.16 -12.14 1.10
N CYS A 101 4.16 -13.01 1.02
CA CYS A 101 4.14 -14.15 0.12
C CYS A 101 3.03 -15.14 0.49
N GLU A 102 2.88 -15.43 1.75
CA GLU A 102 1.83 -16.33 2.25
C GLU A 102 0.42 -15.76 1.97
N ARG A 103 0.25 -14.47 2.22
CA ARG A 103 -0.99 -13.76 1.94
C ARG A 103 -1.30 -13.77 0.44
N ALA A 104 -0.33 -13.41 -0.39
CA ALA A 104 -0.49 -13.37 -1.84
C ALA A 104 -0.88 -14.73 -2.41
N LYS A 105 -0.27 -15.81 -1.90
CA LYS A 105 -0.59 -17.19 -2.32
C LYS A 105 -2.04 -17.55 -2.00
N LYS A 106 -2.51 -17.18 -0.82
CA LYS A 106 -3.91 -17.42 -0.42
C LYS A 106 -4.89 -16.63 -1.28
N ILE A 107 -4.57 -15.36 -1.56
CA ILE A 107 -5.42 -14.53 -2.41
C ILE A 107 -5.47 -15.09 -3.83
N GLN A 108 -4.35 -15.51 -4.37
CA GLN A 108 -4.30 -16.12 -5.71
C GLN A 108 -5.17 -17.37 -5.78
N ALA A 109 -5.16 -18.19 -4.74
CA ALA A 109 -6.02 -19.40 -4.69
C ALA A 109 -7.49 -19.05 -4.68
N LEU A 110 -7.90 -17.96 -4.04
CA LEU A 110 -9.28 -17.53 -3.93
C LEU A 110 -9.76 -16.66 -5.09
N GLN A 111 -8.93 -15.77 -5.56
CA GLN A 111 -9.29 -14.72 -6.53
C GLN A 111 -8.84 -15.07 -7.95
N GLY A 112 -7.81 -15.89 -8.10
CA GLY A 112 -7.38 -16.43 -9.38
C GLY A 112 -6.28 -15.66 -10.10
N ASN A 113 -5.90 -14.48 -9.60
CA ASN A 113 -4.84 -13.66 -10.21
C ASN A 113 -3.69 -13.40 -9.26
N GLU A 114 -2.54 -13.01 -9.81
CA GLU A 114 -1.34 -12.71 -9.05
C GLU A 114 -1.14 -11.22 -8.83
N ASN A 115 -0.48 -10.88 -7.74
CA ASN A 115 0.19 -9.59 -7.61
C ASN A 115 1.67 -9.82 -7.93
N PRO A 116 2.13 -9.47 -9.15
CA PRO A 116 3.50 -9.77 -9.57
C PRO A 116 4.55 -9.00 -8.77
N PHE A 117 4.19 -7.89 -8.15
CA PHE A 117 5.10 -7.09 -7.33
C PHE A 117 5.45 -7.77 -6.00
N VAL A 118 4.66 -8.76 -5.62
CA VAL A 118 4.94 -9.62 -4.47
C VAL A 118 5.45 -10.99 -4.95
N SER A 119 4.72 -11.65 -5.85
CA SER A 119 4.98 -13.04 -6.21
C SER A 119 6.35 -13.28 -6.86
N THR A 120 6.87 -12.31 -7.60
CA THR A 120 8.20 -12.43 -8.24
C THR A 120 9.35 -12.49 -7.22
N HIS A 121 9.11 -12.06 -6.00
CA HIS A 121 10.09 -12.05 -4.91
C HIS A 121 9.90 -13.19 -3.92
N CYS A 122 8.94 -14.08 -4.17
CA CYS A 122 8.62 -15.18 -3.28
C CYS A 122 9.33 -16.45 -3.71
N LYS A 123 9.83 -17.21 -2.74
CA LYS A 123 10.42 -18.53 -3.02
C LYS A 123 9.32 -19.48 -3.44
N ARG A 124 9.64 -20.30 -4.38
CA ARG A 124 8.75 -21.36 -4.87
C ARG A 124 8.85 -22.60 -3.99
#